data_4c558162bb795535f8c8594bd9af4ceb
#
_entry.id   4c558162bb795535f8c8594bd9af4ceb
#
_cell.length_a   1.000
_cell.length_b   1.000
_cell.length_c   1.000
_cell.angle_alpha   90.00
_cell.angle_beta   90.00
_cell.angle_gamma   90.00
#
_symmetry.space_group_name_H-M   'P 1'
#
loop_
_entity.id
_entity.type
_entity.pdbx_description
1 polymer ?
#
loop_
_entity_poly.entity_id
_entity_poly.type
_entity_poly.pdbx_seq_one_letter_code
_entity_poly.pdbx_strand_id
1 'polypeptide(L)'
;QQEFFNGSSISLSAAATDVTGHIVQESTTQLLLQPGVYLIAYHFAANLLTAGYLQITPGYGGRGHLEYGVYNRTGIDNTSVSGSASFIISVEEATRFSLNSNSSVTVRDGEATLVILALQPSREA
;
A
#
# COMPACT_ATOMS: atom_id res chain seq x y z
N GLN A 1 -9.09 3.79 -12.40
CA GLN A 1 -7.70 4.24 -12.59
C GLN A 1 -7.53 5.62 -12.01
N GLN A 2 -6.35 5.91 -11.53
CA GLN A 2 -6.06 7.17 -10.85
C GLN A 2 -4.66 7.63 -11.20
N GLU A 3 -4.41 8.92 -10.96
CA GLU A 3 -3.06 9.46 -11.03
C GLU A 3 -2.40 9.26 -9.66
N PHE A 4 -1.17 8.75 -9.66
CA PHE A 4 -0.40 8.64 -8.42
C PHE A 4 0.40 9.91 -8.23
N PHE A 5 0.03 10.71 -7.23
CA PHE A 5 0.69 11.99 -6.97
C PHE A 5 1.88 11.80 -6.05
N ASN A 6 2.96 12.51 -6.36
CA ASN A 6 4.17 12.46 -5.54
C ASN A 6 3.87 12.91 -4.11
N GLY A 7 4.25 12.07 -3.14
CA GLY A 7 4.06 12.37 -1.73
C GLY A 7 2.66 12.11 -1.21
N SER A 8 1.78 11.52 -2.00
CA SER A 8 0.38 11.29 -1.62
C SER A 8 0.09 9.82 -1.38
N SER A 9 -0.97 9.57 -0.63
CA SER A 9 -1.47 8.21 -0.42
C SER A 9 -2.36 7.80 -1.59
N ILE A 10 -2.33 6.51 -1.90
CA ILE A 10 -3.12 5.94 -2.99
C ILE A 10 -4.54 5.69 -2.49
N SER A 11 -5.53 6.03 -3.32
CA SER A 11 -6.93 5.79 -3.00
C SER A 11 -7.29 4.33 -3.23
N LEU A 12 -8.04 3.77 -2.28
CA LEU A 12 -8.46 2.37 -2.29
C LEU A 12 -9.95 2.30 -1.98
N SER A 13 -10.65 1.40 -2.64
CA SER A 13 -12.04 1.13 -2.31
C SER A 13 -12.16 -0.31 -1.83
N ALA A 14 -13.03 -0.51 -0.83
CA ALA A 14 -13.17 -1.84 -0.24
C ALA A 14 -13.99 -2.75 -1.14
N ALA A 15 -13.44 -3.91 -1.47
CA ALA A 15 -14.17 -4.98 -2.15
C ALA A 15 -14.71 -5.98 -1.13
N ALA A 16 -14.00 -6.15 -0.02
CA ALA A 16 -14.42 -6.99 1.09
C ALA A 16 -13.92 -6.35 2.38
N THR A 17 -14.65 -6.53 3.46
CA THR A 17 -14.31 -5.91 4.73
C THR A 17 -14.16 -6.98 5.81
N ASP A 18 -13.40 -6.63 6.86
CA ASP A 18 -13.19 -7.49 8.01
C ASP A 18 -14.34 -7.31 8.99
N VAL A 19 -15.16 -8.35 9.13
CA VAL A 19 -16.33 -8.30 10.01
C VAL A 19 -15.96 -8.36 11.49
N THR A 20 -14.70 -8.70 11.81
CA THR A 20 -14.28 -8.76 13.22
C THR A 20 -13.94 -7.39 13.78
N GLY A 21 -13.78 -6.38 12.91
CA GLY A 21 -13.44 -5.02 13.33
C GLY A 21 -11.97 -4.78 13.59
N HIS A 22 -11.09 -5.73 13.32
CA HIS A 22 -9.66 -5.52 13.49
C HIS A 22 -9.09 -4.59 12.43
N ILE A 23 -9.73 -4.56 11.25
CA ILE A 23 -9.30 -3.73 10.12
C ILE A 23 -10.50 -2.91 9.69
N VAL A 24 -10.39 -1.58 9.81
CA VAL A 24 -11.49 -0.67 9.46
C VAL A 24 -10.97 0.37 8.46
N GLN A 25 -11.62 0.46 7.32
CA GLN A 25 -11.27 1.51 6.36
C GLN A 25 -11.90 2.82 6.83
N GLU A 26 -11.08 3.77 7.25
CA GLU A 26 -11.54 5.05 7.77
C GLU A 26 -11.74 6.09 6.66
N SER A 27 -11.00 5.96 5.58
CA SER A 27 -11.10 6.86 4.43
C SER A 27 -10.65 6.09 3.20
N THR A 28 -10.69 6.76 2.05
CA THR A 28 -10.24 6.13 0.81
C THR A 28 -8.74 5.84 0.82
N THR A 29 -7.98 6.45 1.72
CA THR A 29 -6.52 6.30 1.75
C THR A 29 -5.99 5.66 3.03
N GLN A 30 -6.81 5.44 4.04
CA GLN A 30 -6.34 4.96 5.33
C GLN A 30 -7.20 3.84 5.89
N LEU A 31 -6.52 2.82 6.41
CA LEU A 31 -7.16 1.72 7.13
C LEU A 31 -6.60 1.71 8.55
N LEU A 32 -7.50 1.60 9.52
CA LEU A 32 -7.11 1.50 10.93
C LEU A 32 -6.92 0.02 11.26
N LEU A 33 -5.74 -0.32 11.78
CA LEU A 33 -5.42 -1.68 12.22
C LEU A 33 -5.35 -1.68 13.74
N GLN A 34 -6.15 -2.54 14.36
CA GLN A 34 -6.10 -2.76 15.79
C GLN A 34 -4.89 -3.64 16.14
N PRO A 35 -4.48 -3.71 17.43
CA PRO A 35 -3.35 -4.57 17.77
C PRO A 35 -3.56 -6.00 17.31
N GLY A 36 -2.52 -6.59 16.74
CA GLY A 36 -2.57 -7.94 16.20
C GLY A 36 -1.45 -8.17 15.19
N VAL A 37 -1.51 -9.32 14.55
CA VAL A 37 -0.55 -9.71 13.52
C VAL A 37 -1.29 -9.79 12.19
N TYR A 38 -0.69 -9.23 11.16
CA TYR A 38 -1.36 -9.08 9.86
C TYR A 38 -0.46 -9.54 8.73
N LEU A 39 -1.06 -10.24 7.78
CA LEU A 39 -0.44 -10.49 6.48
C LEU A 39 -0.92 -9.38 5.55
N ILE A 40 0.03 -8.69 4.93
CA ILE A 40 -0.27 -7.59 4.03
C ILE A 40 0.36 -7.90 2.68
N ALA A 41 -0.43 -7.76 1.62
CA ALA A 41 0.06 -7.92 0.27
C ALA A 41 -0.51 -6.81 -0.59
N TYR A 42 0.34 -6.22 -1.42
CA TYR A 42 -0.16 -5.22 -2.35
C TYR A 42 0.47 -5.41 -3.72
N HIS A 43 -0.24 -4.93 -4.72
CA HIS A 43 0.21 -4.90 -6.10
C HIS A 43 -0.21 -3.56 -6.69
N PHE A 44 0.63 -3.02 -7.56
CA PHE A 44 0.28 -1.81 -8.28
C PHE A 44 0.76 -1.91 -9.72
N ALA A 45 0.12 -1.12 -10.58
CA ALA A 45 0.53 -0.91 -11.95
C ALA A 45 0.25 0.54 -12.29
N ALA A 46 1.10 1.14 -13.11
CA ALA A 46 0.94 2.53 -13.49
C ALA A 46 1.76 2.83 -14.73
N ASN A 47 1.59 4.03 -15.28
CA ASN A 47 2.32 4.48 -16.45
C ASN A 47 3.09 5.74 -16.11
N LEU A 48 4.42 5.72 -16.31
CA LEU A 48 5.26 6.90 -16.19
C LEU A 48 5.27 7.63 -17.52
N LEU A 49 4.82 8.89 -17.52
CA LEU A 49 4.72 9.66 -18.75
C LEU A 49 6.07 10.01 -19.32
N THR A 50 7.07 10.22 -18.46
CA THR A 50 8.43 10.54 -18.89
C THR A 50 9.40 9.67 -18.12
N ALA A 51 10.65 9.60 -18.57
CA ALA A 51 11.71 8.88 -17.88
C ALA A 51 11.82 9.37 -16.44
N GLY A 52 11.89 8.44 -15.50
CA GLY A 52 11.95 8.77 -14.08
C GLY A 52 11.68 7.55 -13.22
N TYR A 53 11.23 7.80 -11.98
CA TYR A 53 10.98 6.70 -11.04
C TYR A 53 9.61 6.83 -10.40
N LEU A 54 9.13 5.67 -9.91
CA LEU A 54 7.97 5.55 -9.04
C LEU A 54 8.34 4.61 -7.91
N GLN A 55 8.06 5.04 -6.68
CA GLN A 55 8.24 4.21 -5.51
C GLN A 55 6.94 4.16 -4.73
N ILE A 56 6.48 2.95 -4.42
CA ILE A 56 5.31 2.72 -3.57
C ILE A 56 5.83 2.22 -2.23
N THR A 57 5.38 2.85 -1.15
CA THR A 57 5.87 2.55 0.19
C THR A 57 4.69 2.39 1.14
N PRO A 58 4.61 1.27 1.88
CA PRO A 58 3.60 1.15 2.94
C PRO A 58 3.93 2.09 4.10
N GLY A 59 2.91 2.72 4.65
CA GLY A 59 3.05 3.57 5.83
C GLY A 59 2.21 3.02 6.96
N TYR A 60 2.82 2.86 8.13
CA TYR A 60 2.14 2.50 9.37
C TYR A 60 3.10 2.77 10.53
N GLY A 61 2.56 2.82 11.75
CA GLY A 61 3.40 3.13 12.90
C GLY A 61 4.00 4.52 12.84
N GLY A 62 3.37 5.43 12.09
CA GLY A 62 3.84 6.81 11.99
C GLY A 62 4.97 7.04 11.01
N ARG A 63 5.36 6.04 10.21
CA ARG A 63 6.45 6.21 9.24
C ARG A 63 6.26 5.32 8.02
N GLY A 64 6.97 5.67 6.93
CA GLY A 64 7.04 4.83 5.75
C GLY A 64 8.03 3.68 5.95
N HIS A 65 7.72 2.53 5.39
CA HIS A 65 8.52 1.32 5.54
C HIS A 65 9.14 0.96 4.20
N LEU A 66 10.31 1.53 3.93
CA LEU A 66 11.02 1.30 2.67
C LEU A 66 11.41 -0.16 2.49
N GLU A 67 11.59 -0.88 3.59
CA GLU A 67 11.96 -2.30 3.53
C GLU A 67 10.89 -3.13 2.84
N TYR A 68 9.65 -2.64 2.77
CA TYR A 68 8.53 -3.31 2.09
C TYR A 68 8.07 -2.54 0.86
N GLY A 69 8.84 -1.54 0.45
CA GLY A 69 8.50 -0.74 -0.71
C GLY A 69 8.97 -1.35 -2.01
N VAL A 70 8.42 -0.85 -3.11
CA VAL A 70 8.81 -1.26 -4.46
C VAL A 70 9.22 -0.01 -5.23
N TYR A 71 10.41 -0.07 -5.81
CA TYR A 71 10.98 1.04 -6.58
C TYR A 71 11.15 0.62 -8.04
N ASN A 72 10.61 1.45 -8.93
CA ASN A 72 10.74 1.26 -10.37
C ASN A 72 11.36 2.49 -10.99
N ARG A 73 12.28 2.27 -11.92
CA ARG A 73 12.92 3.35 -12.65
C ARG A 73 12.99 3.02 -14.13
N THR A 74 12.76 4.00 -14.97
CA THR A 74 12.85 3.83 -16.41
C THR A 74 13.60 5.02 -17.03
N GLY A 75 14.35 4.74 -18.10
CA GLY A 75 14.96 5.76 -18.91
C GLY A 75 14.17 6.11 -20.17
N ILE A 76 12.95 5.61 -20.29
CA ILE A 76 12.12 5.73 -21.48
C ILE A 76 10.80 6.39 -21.12
N ASP A 77 10.33 7.32 -21.97
CA ASP A 77 9.02 7.95 -21.79
C ASP A 77 7.89 6.93 -22.04
N ASN A 78 6.74 7.16 -21.43
CA ASN A 78 5.54 6.36 -21.60
C ASN A 78 5.79 4.88 -21.29
N THR A 79 6.31 4.62 -20.09
CA THR A 79 6.65 3.26 -19.67
C THR A 79 5.67 2.76 -18.62
N SER A 80 5.12 1.58 -18.83
CA SER A 80 4.31 0.90 -17.82
C SER A 80 5.22 0.23 -16.80
N VAL A 81 4.87 0.40 -15.53
CA VAL A 81 5.61 -0.21 -14.42
C VAL A 81 4.62 -0.93 -13.52
N SER A 82 5.10 -1.93 -12.81
CA SER A 82 4.27 -2.65 -11.85
C SER A 82 5.16 -3.25 -10.77
N GLY A 83 4.54 -3.65 -9.69
CA GLY A 83 5.26 -4.33 -8.63
C GLY A 83 4.32 -4.82 -7.56
N SER A 84 4.85 -5.65 -6.69
CA SER A 84 4.09 -6.20 -5.58
C SER A 84 5.03 -6.54 -4.44
N ALA A 85 4.48 -6.61 -3.24
CA ALA A 85 5.20 -7.05 -2.07
C ALA A 85 4.21 -7.69 -1.10
N SER A 86 4.67 -8.63 -0.32
CA SER A 86 3.88 -9.21 0.76
C SER A 86 4.78 -9.39 1.99
N PHE A 87 4.18 -9.16 3.16
CA PHE A 87 4.94 -9.16 4.40
C PHE A 87 3.98 -9.34 5.58
N ILE A 88 4.54 -9.69 6.72
CA ILE A 88 3.77 -9.86 7.96
C ILE A 88 4.26 -8.82 8.95
N ILE A 89 3.32 -8.12 9.59
CA ILE A 89 3.65 -7.13 10.61
C ILE A 89 2.94 -7.46 11.91
N SER A 90 3.55 -7.02 13.01
CA SER A 90 2.95 -7.09 14.34
C SER A 90 2.61 -5.66 14.76
N VAL A 91 1.35 -5.44 15.10
CA VAL A 91 0.84 -4.13 15.51
C VAL A 91 0.58 -4.20 17.02
N GLU A 92 1.32 -3.40 17.79
CA GLU A 92 1.16 -3.38 19.24
C GLU A 92 0.18 -2.32 19.70
N GLU A 93 0.12 -1.20 18.99
CA GLU A 93 -0.85 -0.14 19.23
C GLU A 93 -1.57 0.15 17.94
N ALA A 94 -2.85 0.46 18.02
CA ALA A 94 -3.64 0.75 16.83
C ALA A 94 -2.92 1.75 15.93
N THR A 95 -2.88 1.47 14.65
CA THR A 95 -2.15 2.29 13.70
C THR A 95 -2.93 2.42 12.39
N ARG A 96 -2.64 3.48 11.64
CA ARG A 96 -3.24 3.69 10.33
C ARG A 96 -2.28 3.25 9.25
N PHE A 97 -2.80 2.46 8.34
CA PHE A 97 -2.05 1.91 7.22
C PHE A 97 -2.43 2.64 5.94
N SER A 98 -1.43 2.96 5.13
CA SER A 98 -1.65 3.55 3.81
C SER A 98 -0.57 3.07 2.86
N LEU A 99 -0.85 3.16 1.56
CA LEU A 99 0.15 2.98 0.51
C LEU A 99 0.46 4.37 -0.03
N ASN A 100 1.73 4.73 -0.03
CA ASN A 100 2.17 6.07 -0.40
C ASN A 100 2.98 6.02 -1.69
N SER A 101 2.83 7.06 -2.50
CA SER A 101 3.47 7.16 -3.80
C SER A 101 4.48 8.28 -3.80
N ASN A 102 5.70 8.00 -4.27
CA ASN A 102 6.72 9.00 -4.52
C ASN A 102 7.23 8.81 -5.94
N SER A 103 7.35 9.90 -6.68
CA SER A 103 7.78 9.82 -8.06
C SER A 103 8.49 11.12 -8.47
N SER A 104 9.34 11.02 -9.47
CA SER A 104 10.01 12.18 -10.05
C SER A 104 9.25 12.74 -11.25
N VAL A 105 8.21 12.05 -11.72
CA VAL A 105 7.48 12.40 -12.94
C VAL A 105 6.00 12.15 -12.73
N THR A 106 5.19 12.63 -13.69
CA THR A 106 3.75 12.35 -13.65
C THR A 106 3.50 10.88 -13.88
N VAL A 107 2.66 10.29 -13.02
CA VAL A 107 2.31 8.87 -13.05
C VAL A 107 0.80 8.76 -13.22
N ARG A 108 0.36 8.17 -14.31
CA ARG A 108 -1.06 8.04 -14.65
C ARG A 108 -1.48 6.59 -14.78
N ASP A 109 -2.78 6.40 -14.93
CA ASP A 109 -3.40 5.09 -15.11
C ASP A 109 -3.00 4.15 -13.99
N GLY A 110 -2.91 4.71 -12.78
CA GLY A 110 -2.51 3.94 -11.62
C GLY A 110 -3.62 3.05 -11.11
N GLU A 111 -3.26 1.83 -10.76
CA GLU A 111 -4.15 0.87 -10.12
C GLU A 111 -3.39 0.21 -9.01
N ALA A 112 -4.06 -0.03 -7.90
CA ALA A 112 -3.46 -0.73 -6.78
C ALA A 112 -4.48 -1.64 -6.13
N THR A 113 -4.01 -2.80 -5.70
CA THR A 113 -4.80 -3.70 -4.88
C THR A 113 -4.08 -3.92 -3.57
N LEU A 114 -4.84 -4.07 -2.51
CA LEU A 114 -4.31 -4.26 -1.18
C LEU A 114 -5.12 -5.35 -0.48
N VAL A 115 -4.42 -6.31 0.08
CA VAL A 115 -5.02 -7.36 0.89
C VAL A 115 -4.40 -7.27 2.28
N ILE A 116 -5.24 -7.18 3.28
CA ILE A 116 -4.80 -7.25 4.68
C ILE A 116 -5.61 -8.34 5.35
N LEU A 117 -4.93 -9.30 5.91
CA LEU A 117 -5.55 -10.43 6.58
C LEU A 117 -5.06 -10.46 8.02
N ALA A 118 -5.99 -10.40 8.96
CA ALA A 118 -5.66 -10.54 10.37
C ALA A 118 -5.38 -12.01 10.65
N LEU A 119 -4.19 -12.29 11.19
CA LEU A 119 -3.78 -13.64 11.50
C LEU A 119 -4.17 -13.93 12.95
N GLN A 120 -4.82 -15.05 13.16
CA GLN A 120 -5.23 -15.44 14.48
C GLN A 120 -4.15 -16.30 15.10
N PRO A 121 -3.70 -15.98 16.30
CA PRO A 121 -2.76 -16.88 16.96
C PRO A 121 -3.43 -18.22 17.24
N SER A 122 -2.59 -19.24 17.46
CA SER A 122 -3.10 -20.55 17.82
C SER A 122 -3.94 -20.44 19.08
N ARG A 123 -5.06 -21.16 19.11
CA ARG A 123 -5.91 -21.21 20.27
C ARG A 123 -5.37 -22.13 21.33
N GLU A 124 -4.34 -22.83 21.05
CA GLU A 124 -3.71 -23.69 22.03
C GLU A 124 -3.16 -22.85 23.13
N ALA A 125 -3.64 -22.98 24.20
CA ALA A 125 -3.21 -22.15 25.31
C ALA A 125 -2.55 -23.02 26.34
#